data_95f0efb9054b063bfd92f5c39c81b28b
#
_entry.id   95f0efb9054b063bfd92f5c39c81b28b
#
_cell.length_a   1.000
_cell.length_b   1.000
_cell.length_c   1.000
_cell.angle_alpha   90.00
_cell.angle_beta   90.00
_cell.angle_gamma   90.00
#
_symmetry.space_group_name_H-M   'P 1'
#
loop_
_entity.id
_entity.type
_entity.pdbx_description
1 polymer ?
#
loop_
_entity_poly.entity_id
_entity_poly.type
_entity_poly.pdbx_seq_one_letter_code
_entity_poly.pdbx_strand_id
1 'polypeptide(L)'
;EGVRLVQARGQAMSQVKTGGMTAILGLDGQTVETLCAEVASTGLVQVANWNSPFQTVVSGEFRALEAVGTLSKERGAKRVVQLNVSGPFHSRLMEPAAQAFAEVVQDLELRVCHTPVLSNDGQSMLQDPGDIRRSMVRQITGPVRFTDQLHTLVRMGVTEFVELSPESLLIPLARRSQPNLQFTLVSDGGMV
;
A
#
# COMPACT_ATOMS: atom_id res chain seq x y z
N GLU A 1 -10.30 -10.24 -18.92
CA GLU A 1 -10.66 -10.51 -17.50
C GLU A 1 -9.99 -9.52 -16.54
N GLY A 2 -8.66 -9.31 -16.59
CA GLY A 2 -7.94 -8.42 -15.68
C GLY A 2 -8.50 -7.01 -15.58
N VAL A 3 -8.86 -6.38 -16.70
CA VAL A 3 -9.47 -5.03 -16.70
C VAL A 3 -10.80 -5.00 -15.96
N ARG A 4 -11.66 -6.02 -16.16
CA ARG A 4 -12.95 -6.13 -15.45
C ARG A 4 -12.74 -6.29 -13.94
N LEU A 5 -11.72 -7.05 -13.54
CA LEU A 5 -11.37 -7.26 -12.14
C LEU A 5 -10.91 -5.95 -11.49
N VAL A 6 -10.02 -5.20 -12.16
CA VAL A 6 -9.56 -3.88 -11.69
C VAL A 6 -10.73 -2.89 -11.59
N GLN A 7 -11.64 -2.90 -12.57
CA GLN A 7 -12.85 -2.07 -12.55
C GLN A 7 -13.76 -2.42 -11.37
N ALA A 8 -14.03 -3.70 -11.14
CA ALA A 8 -14.86 -4.14 -10.02
C ALA A 8 -14.25 -3.76 -8.66
N ARG A 9 -12.92 -3.94 -8.52
CA ARG A 9 -12.18 -3.48 -7.33
C ARG A 9 -12.33 -1.98 -7.13
N GLY A 10 -12.10 -1.19 -8.17
CA GLY A 10 -12.24 0.27 -8.12
C GLY A 10 -13.65 0.71 -7.75
N GLN A 11 -14.67 0.08 -8.32
CA GLN A 11 -16.08 0.34 -8.00
C GLN A 11 -16.39 0.02 -6.53
N ALA A 12 -16.00 -1.15 -6.04
CA ALA A 12 -16.21 -1.53 -4.64
C ALA A 12 -15.55 -0.54 -3.68
N MET A 13 -14.29 -0.18 -3.95
CA MET A 13 -13.54 0.76 -3.12
C MET A 13 -14.10 2.18 -3.16
N SER A 14 -14.66 2.63 -4.27
CA SER A 14 -15.21 3.99 -4.42
C SER A 14 -16.49 4.24 -3.62
N GLN A 15 -17.14 3.19 -3.12
CA GLN A 15 -18.35 3.31 -2.28
C GLN A 15 -18.03 3.74 -0.85
N VAL A 16 -16.78 3.53 -0.39
CA VAL A 16 -16.38 3.87 0.98
C VAL A 16 -15.78 5.28 1.00
N LYS A 17 -16.52 6.23 1.58
CA LYS A 17 -16.17 7.67 1.62
C LYS A 17 -15.96 8.21 3.04
N THR A 18 -15.97 7.36 4.05
CA THR A 18 -15.97 7.75 5.47
C THR A 18 -14.57 7.92 6.05
N GLY A 19 -13.68 8.54 5.32
CA GLY A 19 -12.30 8.76 5.76
C GLY A 19 -11.39 9.14 4.61
N GLY A 20 -10.08 9.11 4.88
CA GLY A 20 -9.07 9.53 3.92
C GLY A 20 -7.70 8.95 4.26
N MET A 21 -6.67 9.58 3.69
CA MET A 21 -5.28 9.19 3.90
C MET A 21 -4.38 10.41 4.11
N THR A 22 -3.34 10.25 4.91
CA THR A 22 -2.36 11.29 5.21
C THR A 22 -0.95 10.72 5.12
N ALA A 23 -0.08 11.38 4.35
CA ALA A 23 1.34 11.06 4.29
C ALA A 23 2.09 11.77 5.41
N ILE A 24 2.91 11.02 6.15
CA ILE A 24 3.78 11.50 7.21
C ILE A 24 5.22 11.27 6.77
N LEU A 25 6.01 12.35 6.71
CA LEU A 25 7.38 12.34 6.26
C LEU A 25 8.32 12.78 7.39
N GLY A 26 9.45 12.09 7.53
CA GLY A 26 10.49 12.44 8.48
C GLY A 26 10.47 11.65 9.78
N LEU A 27 9.44 10.85 10.03
CA LEU A 27 9.39 9.86 11.09
C LEU A 27 9.53 8.46 10.49
N ASP A 28 10.12 7.55 11.27
CA ASP A 28 10.13 6.13 10.90
C ASP A 28 8.75 5.51 11.08
N GLY A 29 8.51 4.41 10.36
CA GLY A 29 7.18 3.80 10.31
C GLY A 29 6.71 3.21 11.65
N GLN A 30 7.64 2.72 12.51
CA GLN A 30 7.29 2.19 13.82
C GLN A 30 6.80 3.31 14.76
N THR A 31 7.47 4.47 14.71
CA THR A 31 7.02 5.67 15.41
C THR A 31 5.61 6.05 14.95
N VAL A 32 5.35 6.10 13.64
CA VAL A 32 4.02 6.44 13.11
C VAL A 32 2.96 5.42 13.55
N GLU A 33 3.27 4.13 13.58
CA GLU A 33 2.36 3.10 14.09
C GLU A 33 2.02 3.30 15.56
N THR A 34 3.01 3.65 16.38
CA THR A 34 2.79 4.01 17.79
C THR A 34 1.86 5.22 17.93
N LEU A 35 2.07 6.28 17.11
CA LEU A 35 1.20 7.45 17.12
C LEU A 35 -0.24 7.12 16.73
N CYS A 36 -0.45 6.21 15.77
CA CYS A 36 -1.80 5.73 15.45
C CYS A 36 -2.46 5.07 16.68
N ALA A 37 -1.71 4.28 17.44
CA ALA A 37 -2.22 3.66 18.66
C ALA A 37 -2.53 4.69 19.75
N GLU A 38 -1.70 5.72 19.93
CA GLU A 38 -1.92 6.80 20.90
C GLU A 38 -3.23 7.57 20.65
N VAL A 39 -3.62 7.76 19.39
CA VAL A 39 -4.84 8.48 19.01
C VAL A 39 -6.07 7.58 18.79
N ALA A 40 -5.98 6.28 19.06
CA ALA A 40 -7.04 5.30 18.77
C ALA A 40 -8.40 5.63 19.44
N SER A 41 -8.40 6.40 20.54
CA SER A 41 -9.64 6.87 21.18
C SER A 41 -10.41 7.93 20.38
N THR A 42 -9.78 8.55 19.38
CA THR A 42 -10.41 9.60 18.54
C THR A 42 -11.12 9.03 17.32
N GLY A 43 -10.84 7.76 16.95
CA GLY A 43 -11.39 7.06 15.82
C GLY A 43 -10.39 6.08 15.23
N LEU A 44 -10.81 5.37 14.17
CA LEU A 44 -9.95 4.41 13.50
C LEU A 44 -8.91 5.12 12.65
N VAL A 45 -7.64 4.82 12.90
CA VAL A 45 -6.50 5.19 12.05
C VAL A 45 -5.44 4.10 12.14
N GLN A 46 -4.84 3.76 11.01
CA GLN A 46 -3.78 2.77 10.95
C GLN A 46 -2.77 3.09 9.84
N VAL A 47 -1.60 2.48 9.89
CA VAL A 47 -0.62 2.58 8.81
C VAL A 47 -1.15 1.82 7.58
N ALA A 48 -1.23 2.54 6.46
CA ALA A 48 -1.67 2.03 5.16
C ALA A 48 -0.50 1.69 4.23
N ASN A 49 0.56 2.53 4.19
CA ASN A 49 1.72 2.29 3.35
C ASN A 49 3.03 2.57 4.10
N TRP A 50 3.95 1.62 4.01
CA TRP A 50 5.34 1.74 4.41
C TRP A 50 6.18 1.98 3.16
N ASN A 51 6.22 3.25 2.70
CA ASN A 51 6.76 3.60 1.38
C ASN A 51 8.29 3.70 1.34
N SER A 52 8.89 4.19 2.42
CA SER A 52 10.35 4.27 2.60
C SER A 52 10.67 4.41 4.09
N PRO A 53 11.94 4.34 4.53
CA PRO A 53 12.31 4.43 5.95
C PRO A 53 11.71 5.62 6.70
N PHE A 54 11.48 6.75 6.00
CA PHE A 54 10.95 7.98 6.59
C PHE A 54 9.74 8.55 5.83
N GLN A 55 8.99 7.69 5.15
CA GLN A 55 7.74 8.06 4.50
C GLN A 55 6.69 6.97 4.71
N THR A 56 5.72 7.28 5.54
CA THR A 56 4.60 6.41 5.90
C THR A 56 3.30 7.09 5.55
N VAL A 57 2.31 6.33 5.08
CA VAL A 57 0.94 6.83 4.87
C VAL A 57 0.04 6.17 5.89
N VAL A 58 -0.78 6.97 6.55
CA VAL A 58 -1.84 6.51 7.45
C VAL A 58 -3.20 6.67 6.78
N SER A 59 -4.12 5.80 7.11
CA SER A 59 -5.48 5.77 6.57
C SER A 59 -6.48 5.58 7.71
N GLY A 60 -7.60 6.30 7.66
CA GLY A 60 -8.59 6.24 8.73
C GLY A 60 -9.66 7.32 8.65
N GLU A 61 -10.38 7.48 9.75
CA GLU A 61 -11.38 8.52 9.93
C GLU A 61 -10.74 9.91 9.98
N PHE A 62 -11.41 10.93 9.44
CA PHE A 62 -10.85 12.28 9.35
C PHE A 62 -10.39 12.86 10.70
N ARG A 63 -11.16 12.65 11.78
CA ARG A 63 -10.78 13.13 13.13
C ARG A 63 -9.51 12.46 13.64
N ALA A 64 -9.38 11.16 13.43
CA ALA A 64 -8.19 10.41 13.83
C ALA A 64 -6.97 10.77 12.97
N LEU A 65 -7.16 11.03 11.66
CA LEU A 65 -6.12 11.53 10.76
C LEU A 65 -5.61 12.93 11.18
N GLU A 66 -6.51 13.82 11.62
CA GLU A 66 -6.13 15.14 12.14
C GLU A 66 -5.31 15.00 13.42
N ALA A 67 -5.79 14.16 14.35
CA ALA A 67 -5.11 13.91 15.63
C ALA A 67 -3.70 13.33 15.42
N VAL A 68 -3.56 12.26 14.62
CA VAL A 68 -2.25 11.67 14.33
C VAL A 68 -1.34 12.62 13.56
N GLY A 69 -1.91 13.47 12.69
CA GLY A 69 -1.15 14.48 11.96
C GLY A 69 -0.58 15.56 12.86
N THR A 70 -1.35 16.04 13.83
CA THR A 70 -0.91 17.01 14.85
C THR A 70 0.18 16.39 15.72
N LEU A 71 -0.08 15.22 16.28
CA LEU A 71 0.88 14.52 17.13
C LEU A 71 2.19 14.19 16.38
N SER A 72 2.10 13.83 15.09
CA SER A 72 3.28 13.59 14.26
C SER A 72 4.16 14.84 14.13
N LYS A 73 3.56 16.03 13.96
CA LYS A 73 4.32 17.30 13.91
C LYS A 73 5.02 17.57 15.24
N GLU A 74 4.34 17.35 16.36
CA GLU A 74 4.91 17.51 17.72
C GLU A 74 6.09 16.56 17.96
N ARG A 75 6.05 15.37 17.33
CA ARG A 75 7.12 14.36 17.41
C ARG A 75 8.20 14.55 16.33
N GLY A 76 8.20 15.66 15.59
CA GLY A 76 9.26 16.03 14.66
C GLY A 76 9.07 15.59 13.22
N ALA A 77 7.85 15.23 12.80
CA ALA A 77 7.57 15.00 11.38
C ALA A 77 7.90 16.25 10.55
N LYS A 78 8.68 16.10 9.48
CA LYS A 78 9.07 17.18 8.57
C LYS A 78 7.88 17.71 7.76
N ARG A 79 6.98 16.81 7.37
CA ARG A 79 5.75 17.14 6.63
C ARG A 79 4.64 16.16 6.99
N VAL A 80 3.43 16.70 7.06
CA VAL A 80 2.17 15.95 7.15
C VAL A 80 1.28 16.47 6.04
N VAL A 81 0.88 15.60 5.10
CA VAL A 81 0.16 15.99 3.88
C VAL A 81 -1.07 15.11 3.74
N GLN A 82 -2.25 15.73 3.79
CA GLN A 82 -3.48 15.05 3.43
C GLN A 82 -3.46 14.71 1.93
N LEU A 83 -3.73 13.46 1.60
CA LEU A 83 -3.76 13.00 0.22
C LEU A 83 -5.13 13.27 -0.41
N ASN A 84 -5.12 13.67 -1.68
CA ASN A 84 -6.34 13.83 -2.46
C ASN A 84 -6.80 12.47 -3.02
N VAL A 85 -7.40 11.66 -2.15
CA VAL A 85 -7.90 10.31 -2.46
C VAL A 85 -9.38 10.20 -2.10
N SER A 86 -10.08 9.29 -2.75
CA SER A 86 -11.54 9.14 -2.61
C SER A 86 -11.98 8.36 -1.36
N GLY A 87 -11.05 7.78 -0.60
CA GLY A 87 -11.41 6.97 0.57
C GLY A 87 -10.23 6.53 1.42
N PRO A 88 -10.51 5.85 2.55
CA PRO A 88 -9.53 5.40 3.52
C PRO A 88 -8.91 4.05 3.12
N PHE A 89 -8.23 4.01 1.96
CA PHE A 89 -7.66 2.79 1.38
C PHE A 89 -6.66 2.12 2.33
N HIS A 90 -6.57 0.78 2.22
CA HIS A 90 -5.68 -0.05 3.04
C HIS A 90 -5.95 0.08 4.55
N SER A 91 -7.21 0.28 4.94
CA SER A 91 -7.65 0.31 6.34
C SER A 91 -8.86 -0.59 6.57
N ARG A 92 -9.16 -0.89 7.82
CA ARG A 92 -10.35 -1.65 8.22
C ARG A 92 -11.66 -0.99 7.78
N LEU A 93 -11.67 0.31 7.52
CA LEU A 93 -12.84 1.00 6.97
C LEU A 93 -13.23 0.50 5.58
N MET A 94 -12.28 -0.14 4.86
CA MET A 94 -12.51 -0.73 3.55
C MET A 94 -13.13 -2.14 3.59
N GLU A 95 -13.48 -2.66 4.76
CA GLU A 95 -14.06 -4.01 4.91
C GLU A 95 -15.29 -4.25 4.02
N PRO A 96 -16.26 -3.30 3.90
CA PRO A 96 -17.39 -3.48 2.98
C PRO A 96 -16.95 -3.64 1.52
N ALA A 97 -15.90 -2.93 1.10
CA ALA A 97 -15.35 -3.04 -0.25
C ALA A 97 -14.63 -4.39 -0.45
N ALA A 98 -13.92 -4.87 0.57
CA ALA A 98 -13.27 -6.19 0.54
C ALA A 98 -14.31 -7.31 0.42
N GLN A 99 -15.42 -7.24 1.15
CA GLN A 99 -16.52 -8.21 1.06
C GLN A 99 -17.18 -8.20 -0.33
N ALA A 100 -17.52 -7.03 -0.86
CA ALA A 100 -18.10 -6.92 -2.20
C ALA A 100 -17.13 -7.43 -3.30
N PHE A 101 -15.84 -7.17 -3.15
CA PHE A 101 -14.85 -7.67 -4.08
C PHE A 101 -14.59 -9.18 -3.94
N ALA A 102 -14.74 -9.75 -2.74
CA ALA A 102 -14.62 -11.19 -2.51
C ALA A 102 -15.63 -11.98 -3.34
N GLU A 103 -16.87 -11.49 -3.46
CA GLU A 103 -17.92 -12.09 -4.31
C GLU A 103 -17.48 -12.13 -5.79
N VAL A 104 -16.84 -11.04 -6.28
CA VAL A 104 -16.38 -10.96 -7.67
C VAL A 104 -15.24 -11.94 -7.96
N VAL A 105 -14.32 -12.13 -7.02
CA VAL A 105 -13.15 -13.01 -7.23
C VAL A 105 -13.43 -14.47 -6.91
N GLN A 106 -14.55 -14.80 -6.31
CA GLN A 106 -14.92 -16.16 -5.90
C GLN A 106 -14.93 -17.11 -7.10
N ASP A 107 -15.56 -16.69 -8.20
CA ASP A 107 -15.75 -17.49 -9.41
C ASP A 107 -14.68 -17.26 -10.45
N LEU A 108 -13.62 -16.51 -10.13
CA LEU A 108 -12.54 -16.23 -11.06
C LEU A 108 -11.69 -17.48 -11.30
N GLU A 109 -11.55 -17.88 -12.56
CA GLU A 109 -10.61 -18.93 -12.94
C GLU A 109 -9.17 -18.42 -12.88
N LEU A 110 -8.48 -18.74 -11.81
CA LEU A 110 -7.06 -18.46 -11.65
C LEU A 110 -6.24 -19.70 -11.97
N ARG A 111 -5.09 -19.49 -12.61
CA ARG A 111 -4.12 -20.55 -12.88
C ARG A 111 -2.88 -20.34 -12.02
N VAL A 112 -2.09 -21.38 -11.83
CA VAL A 112 -0.78 -21.29 -11.19
C VAL A 112 0.08 -20.28 -11.93
N CYS A 113 0.64 -19.32 -11.21
CA CYS A 113 1.54 -18.33 -11.79
C CYS A 113 2.93 -18.94 -12.03
N HIS A 114 3.44 -18.84 -13.26
CA HIS A 114 4.82 -19.24 -13.57
C HIS A 114 5.83 -18.27 -12.94
N THR A 115 5.52 -16.98 -12.94
CA THR A 115 6.31 -15.96 -12.26
C THR A 115 5.68 -15.67 -10.90
N PRO A 116 6.40 -15.87 -9.79
CA PRO A 116 5.86 -15.58 -8.46
C PRO A 116 5.64 -14.09 -8.26
N VAL A 117 4.60 -13.75 -7.50
CA VAL A 117 4.24 -12.38 -7.13
C VAL A 117 4.41 -12.22 -5.63
N LEU A 118 5.18 -11.23 -5.21
CA LEU A 118 5.30 -10.91 -3.79
C LEU A 118 4.06 -10.12 -3.33
N SER A 119 3.43 -10.60 -2.25
CA SER A 119 2.22 -9.99 -1.69
C SER A 119 2.51 -8.60 -1.08
N ASN A 120 1.44 -7.83 -0.84
CA ASN A 120 1.52 -6.49 -0.24
C ASN A 120 2.14 -6.48 1.17
N ASP A 121 2.05 -7.59 1.91
CA ASP A 121 2.67 -7.73 3.24
C ASP A 121 4.20 -7.88 3.17
N GLY A 122 4.77 -8.05 1.98
CA GLY A 122 6.21 -8.22 1.77
C GLY A 122 6.78 -9.57 2.24
N GLN A 123 5.93 -10.56 2.53
CA GLN A 123 6.35 -11.83 3.12
C GLN A 123 5.98 -13.05 2.27
N SER A 124 4.82 -13.03 1.63
CA SER A 124 4.27 -14.20 0.95
C SER A 124 4.51 -14.16 -0.55
N MET A 125 5.18 -15.19 -1.09
CA MET A 125 5.30 -15.41 -2.54
C MET A 125 4.07 -16.15 -3.03
N LEU A 126 3.33 -15.49 -3.92
CA LEU A 126 2.03 -15.96 -4.43
C LEU A 126 2.23 -16.65 -5.79
N GLN A 127 1.87 -17.91 -5.87
CA GLN A 127 1.83 -18.72 -7.11
C GLN A 127 0.55 -19.55 -7.20
N ASP A 128 0.09 -20.05 -6.04
CA ASP A 128 -1.15 -20.83 -5.95
C ASP A 128 -2.39 -19.97 -6.18
N PRO A 129 -3.36 -20.42 -6.98
CA PRO A 129 -4.59 -19.68 -7.28
C PRO A 129 -5.39 -19.29 -6.04
N GLY A 130 -5.44 -20.18 -5.03
CA GLY A 130 -6.16 -19.91 -3.78
C GLY A 130 -5.48 -18.81 -2.96
N ASP A 131 -4.14 -18.81 -2.88
CA ASP A 131 -3.38 -17.76 -2.20
C ASP A 131 -3.51 -16.42 -2.91
N ILE A 132 -3.46 -16.42 -4.24
CA ILE A 132 -3.68 -15.22 -5.06
C ILE A 132 -5.07 -14.64 -4.78
N ARG A 133 -6.12 -15.47 -4.81
CA ARG A 133 -7.50 -15.04 -4.54
C ARG A 133 -7.63 -14.42 -3.15
N ARG A 134 -7.09 -15.08 -2.13
CA ARG A 134 -7.08 -14.56 -0.75
C ARG A 134 -6.33 -13.24 -0.65
N SER A 135 -5.19 -13.11 -1.30
CA SER A 135 -4.38 -11.89 -1.32
C SER A 135 -5.09 -10.74 -2.02
N MET A 136 -5.80 -11.00 -3.14
CA MET A 136 -6.60 -9.99 -3.86
C MET A 136 -7.64 -9.33 -2.97
N VAL A 137 -8.27 -10.06 -2.06
CA VAL A 137 -9.26 -9.53 -1.12
C VAL A 137 -8.56 -8.83 0.05
N ARG A 138 -7.61 -9.53 0.70
CA ARG A 138 -6.94 -9.06 1.91
C ARG A 138 -6.19 -7.73 1.71
N GLN A 139 -5.64 -7.49 0.52
CA GLN A 139 -4.91 -6.25 0.23
C GLN A 139 -5.77 -4.99 0.25
N ILE A 140 -7.11 -5.09 0.20
CA ILE A 140 -8.01 -3.95 0.23
C ILE A 140 -8.02 -3.29 1.61
N THR A 141 -7.94 -4.09 2.66
CA THR A 141 -7.92 -3.62 4.06
C THR A 141 -6.52 -3.64 4.68
N GLY A 142 -5.61 -4.44 4.10
CA GLY A 142 -4.26 -4.62 4.61
C GLY A 142 -3.26 -3.59 4.09
N PRO A 143 -2.17 -3.33 4.84
CA PRO A 143 -1.17 -2.35 4.47
C PRO A 143 -0.33 -2.79 3.27
N VAL A 144 0.23 -1.81 2.57
CA VAL A 144 1.28 -1.98 1.56
C VAL A 144 2.64 -1.80 2.24
N ARG A 145 3.38 -2.87 2.40
CA ARG A 145 4.70 -2.88 3.06
C ARG A 145 5.82 -2.83 2.02
N PHE A 146 5.86 -1.75 1.22
CA PHE A 146 6.77 -1.64 0.08
C PHE A 146 8.25 -1.76 0.48
N THR A 147 8.65 -1.19 1.60
CA THR A 147 10.00 -1.33 2.14
C THR A 147 10.35 -2.79 2.42
N ASP A 148 9.42 -3.54 3.02
CA ASP A 148 9.62 -4.96 3.33
C ASP A 148 9.64 -5.82 2.06
N GLN A 149 8.82 -5.48 1.06
CA GLN A 149 8.86 -6.12 -0.26
C GLN A 149 10.24 -6.00 -0.90
N LEU A 150 10.81 -4.79 -0.92
CA LEU A 150 12.16 -4.57 -1.43
C LEU A 150 13.21 -5.38 -0.66
N HIS A 151 13.16 -5.36 0.67
CA HIS A 151 14.09 -6.13 1.51
C HIS A 151 13.98 -7.64 1.26
N THR A 152 12.77 -8.15 1.09
CA THR A 152 12.54 -9.56 0.80
C THR A 152 13.11 -9.96 -0.54
N LEU A 153 12.85 -9.18 -1.60
CA LEU A 153 13.38 -9.45 -2.94
C LEU A 153 14.92 -9.37 -2.97
N VAL A 154 15.52 -8.39 -2.29
CA VAL A 154 16.99 -8.29 -2.18
C VAL A 154 17.58 -9.50 -1.46
N ARG A 155 16.98 -9.97 -0.37
CA ARG A 155 17.41 -11.19 0.32
C ARG A 155 17.31 -12.44 -0.55
N MET A 156 16.39 -12.44 -1.53
CA MET A 156 16.26 -13.50 -2.54
C MET A 156 17.26 -13.37 -3.69
N GLY A 157 18.13 -12.37 -3.67
CA GLY A 157 19.17 -12.15 -4.67
C GLY A 157 18.74 -11.27 -5.86
N VAL A 158 17.60 -10.60 -5.79
CA VAL A 158 17.16 -9.65 -6.84
C VAL A 158 18.03 -8.39 -6.74
N THR A 159 18.67 -8.02 -7.84
CA THR A 159 19.57 -6.86 -7.95
C THR A 159 19.07 -5.80 -8.93
N GLU A 160 18.16 -6.16 -9.81
CA GLU A 160 17.61 -5.29 -10.84
C GLU A 160 16.09 -5.18 -10.69
N PHE A 161 15.57 -3.98 -10.78
CA PHE A 161 14.15 -3.68 -10.66
C PHE A 161 13.67 -2.86 -11.85
N VAL A 162 12.54 -3.26 -12.42
CA VAL A 162 11.92 -2.56 -13.54
C VAL A 162 10.57 -2.03 -13.09
N GLU A 163 10.37 -0.71 -13.21
CA GLU A 163 9.08 -0.07 -13.00
C GLU A 163 8.39 0.10 -14.35
N LEU A 164 7.21 -0.50 -14.50
CA LEU A 164 6.35 -0.34 -15.68
C LEU A 164 5.30 0.74 -15.36
N SER A 165 5.54 1.97 -15.78
CA SER A 165 4.66 3.10 -15.44
C SER A 165 4.90 4.27 -16.41
N PRO A 166 3.87 5.09 -16.73
CA PRO A 166 4.06 6.32 -17.50
C PRO A 166 5.05 7.30 -16.83
N GLU A 167 5.07 7.31 -15.49
CA GLU A 167 5.94 8.16 -14.67
C GLU A 167 6.60 7.34 -13.57
N SER A 168 7.81 7.72 -13.17
CA SER A 168 8.52 7.05 -12.08
C SER A 168 7.92 7.42 -10.72
N LEU A 169 7.22 6.49 -10.10
CA LEU A 169 6.57 6.64 -8.81
C LEU A 169 7.25 5.82 -7.71
N LEU A 170 7.64 4.58 -8.02
CA LEU A 170 8.19 3.63 -7.06
C LEU A 170 9.71 3.71 -6.96
N ILE A 171 10.42 3.98 -8.06
CA ILE A 171 11.88 4.09 -8.06
C ILE A 171 12.39 5.13 -7.06
N PRO A 172 11.83 6.35 -6.96
CA PRO A 172 12.27 7.33 -5.97
C PRO A 172 12.09 6.84 -4.52
N LEU A 173 11.06 6.04 -4.24
CA LEU A 173 10.83 5.43 -2.93
C LEU A 173 11.82 4.29 -2.67
N ALA A 174 12.02 3.43 -3.67
CA ALA A 174 12.92 2.30 -3.59
C ALA A 174 14.38 2.73 -3.37
N ARG A 175 14.85 3.76 -4.07
CA ARG A 175 16.20 4.33 -3.90
C ARG A 175 16.47 4.86 -2.50
N ARG A 176 15.44 5.32 -1.78
CA ARG A 176 15.57 5.76 -0.37
C ARG A 176 15.82 4.60 0.58
N SER A 177 15.34 3.41 0.23
CA SER A 177 15.50 2.19 1.03
C SER A 177 16.72 1.39 0.59
N GLN A 178 17.01 1.39 -0.71
CA GLN A 178 18.01 0.54 -1.37
C GLN A 178 18.77 1.34 -2.45
N PRO A 179 19.69 2.26 -2.07
CA PRO A 179 20.30 3.19 -3.03
C PRO A 179 21.24 2.52 -4.04
N ASN A 180 21.74 1.31 -3.71
CA ASN A 180 22.76 0.61 -4.51
C ASN A 180 22.17 -0.36 -5.54
N LEU A 181 20.83 -0.48 -5.63
CA LEU A 181 20.19 -1.36 -6.59
C LEU A 181 20.03 -0.69 -7.95
N GLN A 182 19.93 -1.52 -8.98
CA GLN A 182 19.64 -1.06 -10.34
C GLN A 182 18.15 -0.90 -10.53
N PHE A 183 17.73 0.27 -11.03
CA PHE A 183 16.34 0.59 -11.30
C PHE A 183 16.20 1.13 -12.71
N THR A 184 15.26 0.58 -13.46
CA THR A 184 14.93 0.98 -14.82
C THR A 184 13.44 1.34 -14.90
N LEU A 185 13.11 2.48 -15.49
CA LEU A 185 11.74 2.84 -15.86
C LEU A 185 11.46 2.40 -17.29
N VAL A 186 10.36 1.71 -17.51
CA VAL A 186 9.80 1.43 -18.83
C VAL A 186 8.47 2.15 -18.95
N SER A 187 8.41 3.12 -19.85
CA SER A 187 7.24 3.93 -20.15
C SER A 187 6.91 3.87 -21.64
N ASP A 188 5.82 4.49 -22.06
CA ASP A 188 5.42 4.57 -23.48
C ASP A 188 6.49 5.24 -24.37
N GLY A 189 7.44 5.99 -23.78
CA GLY A 189 8.59 6.59 -24.46
C GLY A 189 9.83 5.71 -24.56
N GLY A 190 9.79 4.45 -24.07
CA GLY A 190 10.90 3.52 -24.04
C GLY A 190 11.51 3.32 -22.66
N MET A 191 12.70 2.69 -22.62
CA MET A 191 13.47 2.46 -21.41
C MET A 191 14.29 3.70 -21.04
N VAL A 192 14.19 4.14 -19.78
CA VAL A 192 14.98 5.25 -19.21
C VAL A 192 15.68 4.82 -17.93
#